data_9b68799ca202c44318c0ae731b9816e5
#
_entry.id   9b68799ca202c44318c0ae731b9816e5
#
_cell.length_a   1.000
_cell.length_b   1.000
_cell.length_c   1.000
_cell.angle_alpha   90.00
_cell.angle_beta   90.00
_cell.angle_gamma   90.00
#
_symmetry.space_group_name_H-M   'P 1'
#
loop_
_entity.id
_entity.type
_entity.pdbx_description
1 polymer ?
#
loop_
_entity_poly.entity_id
_entity_poly.type
_entity_poly.pdbx_seq_one_letter_code
_entity_poly.pdbx_strand_id
1 'polypeptide(L)'
;MASFNVPVWRAARAATNNVTITPCDFVEMRLMDVRIPWDPSSWTEDAERKNIFFELNDPAVRAFLQTQEETIGASNSCMAKDGLLRCKINVKHVCLFDKDRCLMPPPERFAGWTCNVVVKLCGKWQTGSASGLNLQATDIQLLRPYRRECPF
;
A
#
# COMPACT_ATOMS: atom_id res chain seq x y z
N MET A 1 6.92 5.55 -19.98
CA MET A 1 7.46 4.68 -18.92
C MET A 1 7.50 5.43 -17.61
N ALA A 2 6.95 4.84 -16.54
CA ALA A 2 7.10 5.41 -15.23
C ALA A 2 8.56 5.26 -14.77
N SER A 3 9.13 6.34 -14.27
CA SER A 3 10.46 6.34 -13.65
C SER A 3 10.30 6.62 -12.16
N PHE A 4 11.10 5.95 -11.35
CA PHE A 4 11.07 6.09 -9.91
C PHE A 4 12.42 6.57 -9.41
N ASN A 5 12.40 7.38 -8.37
CA ASN A 5 13.61 7.78 -7.69
C ASN A 5 14.24 6.56 -7.02
N VAL A 6 15.58 6.51 -6.99
CA VAL A 6 16.28 5.44 -6.26
C VAL A 6 16.16 5.72 -4.77
N PRO A 7 15.69 4.76 -3.95
CA PRO A 7 15.62 4.96 -2.51
C PRO A 7 17.01 5.12 -1.91
N VAL A 8 17.13 6.04 -0.97
CA VAL A 8 18.34 6.20 -0.16
C VAL A 8 18.11 5.48 1.16
N TRP A 9 18.74 4.33 1.33
CA TRP A 9 18.60 3.50 2.54
C TRP A 9 19.46 4.03 3.66
N ARG A 10 18.92 4.05 4.87
CA ARG A 10 19.57 4.56 6.07
C ARG A 10 19.89 3.43 7.03
N ALA A 11 20.54 3.73 8.15
CA ALA A 11 20.90 2.72 9.14
C ALA A 11 19.64 2.11 9.81
N ALA A 12 19.70 0.80 10.03
CA ALA A 12 18.63 0.08 10.72
C ALA A 12 18.54 0.51 12.19
N ARG A 13 17.32 0.49 12.75
CA ARG A 13 17.05 0.82 14.14
C ARG A 13 15.95 -0.08 14.71
N ALA A 14 16.03 -0.37 16.00
CA ALA A 14 14.93 -1.04 16.69
C ALA A 14 13.75 -0.08 16.84
N ALA A 15 12.54 -0.52 16.45
CA ALA A 15 11.33 0.31 16.52
C ALA A 15 10.47 -0.06 17.74
N THR A 16 10.17 -1.36 17.88
CA THR A 16 9.39 -1.93 18.99
C THR A 16 9.93 -3.30 19.30
N ASN A 17 9.30 -4.03 20.22
CA ASN A 17 9.73 -5.39 20.59
C ASN A 17 9.95 -6.27 19.36
N ASN A 18 11.18 -6.70 19.13
CA ASN A 18 11.59 -7.61 18.07
C ASN A 18 11.38 -7.10 16.64
N VAL A 19 11.04 -5.82 16.44
CA VAL A 19 10.91 -5.23 15.12
C VAL A 19 12.06 -4.27 14.85
N THR A 20 12.77 -4.50 13.76
CA THR A 20 13.81 -3.60 13.26
C THR A 20 13.33 -2.89 12.02
N ILE A 21 13.52 -1.60 11.94
CA ILE A 21 13.17 -0.77 10.79
C ILE A 21 14.46 -0.27 10.14
N THR A 22 14.56 -0.45 8.83
CA THR A 22 15.59 0.20 8.01
C THR A 22 14.89 1.26 7.18
N PRO A 23 14.94 2.54 7.58
CA PRO A 23 14.25 3.59 6.84
C PRO A 23 14.94 3.91 5.52
N CYS A 24 14.18 4.47 4.59
CA CYS A 24 14.71 5.09 3.39
C CYS A 24 14.02 6.43 3.17
N ASP A 25 14.62 7.26 2.32
CA ASP A 25 13.93 8.45 1.85
C ASP A 25 12.71 8.01 1.04
N PHE A 26 11.58 8.69 1.22
CA PHE A 26 10.33 8.28 0.61
C PHE A 26 10.42 8.23 -0.91
N VAL A 27 9.98 7.12 -1.47
CA VAL A 27 9.69 7.02 -2.90
C VAL A 27 8.18 6.98 -3.05
N GLU A 28 7.65 7.98 -3.71
CA GLU A 28 6.22 8.10 -3.94
C GLU A 28 5.84 7.42 -5.26
N MET A 29 4.83 6.56 -5.18
CA MET A 29 4.27 5.89 -6.35
C MET A 29 2.80 6.26 -6.46
N ARG A 30 2.34 6.54 -7.67
CA ARG A 30 0.94 6.81 -7.96
C ARG A 30 0.36 5.65 -8.74
N LEU A 31 -0.59 4.96 -8.13
CA LEU A 31 -1.32 3.88 -8.78
C LEU A 31 -2.66 4.44 -9.26
N MET A 32 -2.91 4.32 -10.56
CA MET A 32 -4.10 4.91 -11.17
C MET A 32 -5.08 3.82 -11.56
N ASP A 33 -6.35 4.06 -11.27
CA ASP A 33 -7.47 3.20 -11.69
C ASP A 33 -7.29 1.76 -11.21
N VAL A 34 -6.92 1.59 -9.94
CA VAL A 34 -6.75 0.28 -9.31
C VAL A 34 -7.95 -0.05 -8.43
N ARG A 35 -8.24 -1.33 -8.30
CA ARG A 35 -9.38 -1.79 -7.51
C ARG A 35 -8.93 -2.19 -6.11
N ILE A 36 -9.77 -1.89 -5.13
CA ILE A 36 -9.63 -2.37 -3.76
C ILE A 36 -10.53 -3.60 -3.61
N PRO A 37 -9.96 -4.82 -3.53
CA PRO A 37 -10.77 -6.04 -3.50
C PRO A 37 -11.48 -6.27 -2.17
N TRP A 38 -10.88 -5.82 -1.05
CA TRP A 38 -11.38 -6.06 0.31
C TRP A 38 -11.27 -4.83 1.18
N ASP A 39 -12.08 -4.79 2.23
CA ASP A 39 -11.94 -3.76 3.24
C ASP A 39 -10.58 -3.89 3.96
N PRO A 40 -10.01 -2.76 4.45
CA PRO A 40 -8.79 -2.83 5.27
C PRO A 40 -9.00 -3.72 6.49
N SER A 41 -7.99 -4.49 6.83
CA SER A 41 -8.05 -5.46 7.92
C SER A 41 -6.80 -5.46 8.79
N SER A 42 -6.98 -5.87 10.04
CA SER A 42 -5.89 -6.04 11.01
C SER A 42 -6.24 -7.17 11.98
N TRP A 43 -5.26 -7.54 12.82
CA TRP A 43 -5.48 -8.54 13.87
C TRP A 43 -6.49 -8.06 14.92
N THR A 44 -6.63 -6.74 15.11
CA THR A 44 -7.60 -6.15 16.05
C THR A 44 -8.50 -5.19 15.27
N GLU A 45 -9.81 -5.25 15.52
CA GLU A 45 -10.79 -4.42 14.80
C GLU A 45 -10.56 -2.93 14.99
N ASP A 46 -10.10 -2.54 16.19
CA ASP A 46 -9.91 -1.13 16.56
C ASP A 46 -8.54 -0.57 16.16
N ALA A 47 -7.70 -1.33 15.49
CA ALA A 47 -6.38 -0.87 15.11
C ALA A 47 -6.47 0.29 14.11
N GLU A 48 -5.71 1.36 14.39
CA GLU A 48 -5.57 2.49 13.44
C GLU A 48 -4.84 2.08 12.18
N ARG A 49 -3.83 1.20 12.33
CA ARG A 49 -3.06 0.68 11.20
C ARG A 49 -3.64 -0.64 10.75
N LYS A 50 -3.99 -0.69 9.48
CA LYS A 50 -4.56 -1.86 8.83
C LYS A 50 -3.81 -2.18 7.56
N ASN A 51 -3.99 -3.39 7.06
CA ASN A 51 -3.53 -3.77 5.73
C ASN A 51 -4.62 -3.44 4.73
N ILE A 52 -4.23 -2.83 3.61
CA ILE A 52 -5.09 -2.61 2.47
C ILE A 52 -4.45 -3.23 1.24
N PHE A 53 -5.26 -3.81 0.35
CA PHE A 53 -4.79 -4.46 -0.86
C PHE A 53 -5.30 -3.72 -2.08
N PHE A 54 -4.46 -3.65 -3.11
CA PHE A 54 -4.82 -3.07 -4.41
C PHE A 54 -4.51 -4.06 -5.52
N GLU A 55 -5.40 -4.16 -6.49
CA GLU A 55 -5.12 -4.91 -7.71
C GLU A 55 -4.14 -4.11 -8.57
N LEU A 56 -2.88 -4.52 -8.56
CA LEU A 56 -1.80 -3.81 -9.25
C LEU A 56 -1.84 -4.14 -10.74
N ASN A 57 -2.01 -3.10 -11.56
CA ASN A 57 -2.12 -3.22 -13.01
C ASN A 57 -0.94 -2.62 -13.78
N ASP A 58 0.07 -2.10 -13.08
CA ASP A 58 1.23 -1.44 -13.67
C ASP A 58 2.47 -2.32 -13.54
N PRO A 59 2.97 -2.91 -14.67
CA PRO A 59 4.17 -3.74 -14.63
C PRO A 59 5.44 -2.99 -14.19
N ALA A 60 5.52 -1.69 -14.45
CA ALA A 60 6.68 -0.87 -14.04
C ALA A 60 6.76 -0.75 -12.53
N VAL A 61 5.63 -0.55 -11.85
CA VAL A 61 5.56 -0.51 -10.38
C VAL A 61 5.97 -1.86 -9.80
N ARG A 62 5.44 -2.94 -10.35
CA ARG A 62 5.77 -4.31 -9.92
C ARG A 62 7.26 -4.58 -10.04
N ALA A 63 7.86 -4.25 -11.18
CA ALA A 63 9.29 -4.45 -11.42
C ALA A 63 10.15 -3.62 -10.46
N PHE A 64 9.76 -2.38 -10.21
CA PHE A 64 10.45 -1.50 -9.27
C PHE A 64 10.44 -2.09 -7.85
N LEU A 65 9.28 -2.53 -7.37
CA LEU A 65 9.14 -3.10 -6.03
C LEU A 65 9.92 -4.41 -5.90
N GLN A 66 9.89 -5.26 -6.91
CA GLN A 66 10.67 -6.50 -6.92
C GLN A 66 12.18 -6.21 -6.85
N THR A 67 12.66 -5.22 -7.59
CA THR A 67 14.06 -4.79 -7.53
C THR A 67 14.43 -4.32 -6.13
N GLN A 68 13.56 -3.56 -5.46
CA GLN A 68 13.83 -3.08 -4.11
C GLN A 68 13.86 -4.23 -3.10
N GLU A 69 12.95 -5.20 -3.23
CA GLU A 69 12.95 -6.39 -2.39
C GLU A 69 14.25 -7.19 -2.51
N GLU A 70 14.73 -7.37 -3.73
CA GLU A 70 16.01 -8.04 -3.99
C GLU A 70 17.18 -7.26 -3.40
N THR A 71 17.19 -5.95 -3.58
CA THR A 71 18.27 -5.08 -3.09
C THR A 71 18.44 -5.16 -1.58
N ILE A 72 17.35 -5.20 -0.84
CA ILE A 72 17.38 -5.23 0.64
C ILE A 72 17.32 -6.65 1.20
N GLY A 73 17.21 -7.67 0.36
CA GLY A 73 17.12 -9.07 0.82
C GLY A 73 15.85 -9.37 1.57
N ALA A 74 14.72 -8.80 1.16
CA ALA A 74 13.43 -9.06 1.80
C ALA A 74 13.01 -10.53 1.61
N SER A 75 12.60 -11.18 2.70
CA SER A 75 12.15 -12.57 2.66
C SER A 75 10.69 -12.69 2.25
N ASN A 76 9.89 -11.65 2.50
CA ASN A 76 8.47 -11.62 2.18
C ASN A 76 8.21 -10.59 1.08
N SER A 77 7.40 -10.97 0.11
CA SER A 77 6.99 -10.04 -0.95
C SER A 77 5.83 -9.16 -0.50
N CYS A 78 5.83 -7.90 -0.94
CA CYS A 78 4.67 -7.02 -0.82
C CYS A 78 3.55 -7.43 -1.78
N MET A 79 3.85 -8.26 -2.78
CA MET A 79 2.85 -8.83 -3.69
C MET A 79 2.31 -10.13 -3.13
N ALA A 80 1.02 -10.21 -2.89
CA ALA A 80 0.35 -11.43 -2.52
C ALA A 80 0.25 -12.38 -3.74
N LYS A 81 -0.07 -13.65 -3.48
CA LYS A 81 -0.13 -14.69 -4.53
C LYS A 81 -1.06 -14.35 -5.68
N ASP A 82 -2.10 -13.56 -5.43
CA ASP A 82 -3.11 -13.18 -6.43
C ASP A 82 -2.75 -11.92 -7.21
N GLY A 83 -1.51 -11.47 -7.13
CA GLY A 83 -1.07 -10.24 -7.79
C GLY A 83 -1.55 -8.97 -7.10
N LEU A 84 -1.97 -9.07 -5.85
CA LEU A 84 -2.42 -7.94 -5.05
C LEU A 84 -1.25 -7.29 -4.33
N LEU A 85 -1.18 -5.97 -4.39
CA LEU A 85 -0.19 -5.19 -3.64
C LEU A 85 -0.72 -4.95 -2.22
N ARG A 86 0.07 -5.36 -1.22
CA ARG A 86 -0.26 -5.13 0.19
C ARG A 86 0.42 -3.87 0.70
N CYS A 87 -0.36 -2.96 1.23
CA CYS A 87 0.13 -1.73 1.85
C CYS A 87 -0.41 -1.58 3.27
N LYS A 88 0.26 -0.77 4.06
CA LYS A 88 -0.29 -0.28 5.32
C LYS A 88 -1.12 0.96 5.08
N ILE A 89 -2.20 1.10 5.82
CA ILE A 89 -3.03 2.30 5.84
C ILE A 89 -3.31 2.69 7.28
N ASN A 90 -3.20 3.97 7.59
CA ASN A 90 -3.67 4.50 8.87
C ASN A 90 -5.06 5.10 8.63
N VAL A 91 -6.10 4.41 9.10
CA VAL A 91 -7.48 4.80 8.80
C VAL A 91 -7.89 6.14 9.38
N LYS A 92 -7.14 6.66 10.39
CA LYS A 92 -7.39 7.98 10.97
C LYS A 92 -6.67 9.11 10.24
N HIS A 93 -5.59 8.80 9.52
CA HIS A 93 -4.73 9.84 8.92
C HIS A 93 -4.69 9.80 7.40
N VAL A 94 -5.20 8.75 6.78
CA VAL A 94 -5.27 8.68 5.31
C VAL A 94 -6.15 9.82 4.79
N CYS A 95 -5.67 10.47 3.73
CA CYS A 95 -6.47 11.50 3.04
C CYS A 95 -7.34 10.84 1.98
N LEU A 96 -8.64 11.02 2.09
CA LEU A 96 -9.63 10.46 1.18
C LEU A 96 -10.26 11.57 0.35
N PHE A 97 -10.32 11.35 -0.95
CA PHE A 97 -10.88 12.30 -1.90
C PHE A 97 -11.95 11.62 -2.76
N ASP A 98 -12.96 12.40 -3.17
CA ASP A 98 -13.93 11.94 -4.14
C ASP A 98 -13.41 12.11 -5.58
N LYS A 99 -14.21 11.73 -6.57
CA LYS A 99 -13.86 11.86 -7.98
C LYS A 99 -13.60 13.30 -8.42
N ASP A 100 -14.15 14.28 -7.70
CA ASP A 100 -13.99 15.70 -7.96
C ASP A 100 -12.83 16.32 -7.19
N ARG A 101 -11.99 15.48 -6.55
CA ARG A 101 -10.80 15.86 -5.75
C ARG A 101 -11.15 16.62 -4.47
N CYS A 102 -12.34 16.46 -3.96
CA CYS A 102 -12.76 17.04 -2.69
C CYS A 102 -12.56 16.04 -1.57
N LEU A 103 -12.10 16.51 -0.40
CA LEU A 103 -11.98 15.67 0.79
C LEU A 103 -13.36 15.08 1.13
N MET A 104 -13.35 13.81 1.50
CA MET A 104 -14.57 13.10 1.86
C MET A 104 -14.36 12.29 3.13
N PRO A 105 -15.44 12.01 3.88
CA PRO A 105 -15.35 11.08 5.00
C PRO A 105 -15.11 9.65 4.51
N PRO A 106 -14.59 8.76 5.36
CA PRO A 106 -14.41 7.36 4.99
C PRO A 106 -15.72 6.75 4.50
N PRO A 107 -15.68 5.96 3.42
CA PRO A 107 -16.87 5.24 2.97
C PRO A 107 -17.23 4.14 3.97
N GLU A 108 -18.46 3.70 3.96
CA GLU A 108 -18.88 2.58 4.79
C GLU A 108 -18.08 1.31 4.47
N ARG A 109 -17.75 1.11 3.19
CA ARG A 109 -16.94 -0.02 2.73
C ARG A 109 -15.95 0.45 1.67
N PHE A 110 -14.70 0.00 1.78
CA PHE A 110 -13.68 0.20 0.75
C PHE A 110 -13.74 -0.88 -0.34
N ALA A 111 -14.21 -2.07 0.01
CA ALA A 111 -14.25 -3.20 -0.92
C ALA A 111 -15.03 -2.87 -2.19
N GLY A 112 -14.43 -3.14 -3.34
CA GLY A 112 -15.04 -2.94 -4.64
C GLY A 112 -14.82 -1.57 -5.27
N TRP A 113 -14.34 -0.58 -4.51
CA TRP A 113 -14.04 0.73 -5.07
C TRP A 113 -12.85 0.66 -6.02
N THR A 114 -12.97 1.37 -7.13
CA THR A 114 -11.84 1.71 -7.99
C THR A 114 -11.29 3.06 -7.55
N CYS A 115 -9.97 3.19 -7.48
CA CYS A 115 -9.35 4.38 -6.93
C CYS A 115 -8.03 4.73 -7.62
N ASN A 116 -7.59 5.95 -7.39
CA ASN A 116 -6.20 6.35 -7.55
C ASN A 116 -5.60 6.41 -6.14
N VAL A 117 -4.38 5.95 -5.98
CA VAL A 117 -3.75 5.91 -4.67
C VAL A 117 -2.28 6.33 -4.74
N VAL A 118 -1.86 7.10 -3.74
CA VAL A 118 -0.44 7.40 -3.52
C VAL A 118 0.09 6.40 -2.51
N VAL A 119 1.08 5.64 -2.91
CA VAL A 119 1.79 4.68 -2.06
C VAL A 119 3.21 5.15 -1.87
N LYS A 120 3.67 5.19 -0.63
CA LYS A 120 5.04 5.58 -0.29
C LYS A 120 5.83 4.37 0.18
N LEU A 121 7.00 4.16 -0.40
CA LEU A 121 7.99 3.24 0.12
C LEU A 121 8.77 3.96 1.22
N CYS A 122 8.57 3.51 2.46
CA CYS A 122 9.12 4.18 3.64
C CYS A 122 10.36 3.47 4.21
N GLY A 123 10.58 2.21 3.87
CA GLY A 123 11.69 1.45 4.42
C GLY A 123 11.47 -0.05 4.35
N LYS A 124 12.25 -0.76 5.17
CA LYS A 124 12.19 -2.20 5.36
C LYS A 124 11.80 -2.50 6.81
N TRP A 125 10.88 -3.43 7.01
CA TRP A 125 10.63 -4.00 8.33
C TRP A 125 11.32 -5.36 8.45
N GLN A 126 11.70 -5.73 9.67
CA GLN A 126 12.27 -7.05 9.95
C GLN A 126 11.84 -7.52 11.33
N THR A 127 11.35 -8.75 11.40
CA THR A 127 10.92 -9.43 12.63
C THR A 127 11.46 -10.85 12.59
N GLY A 128 12.44 -11.18 13.43
CA GLY A 128 13.08 -12.51 13.39
C GLY A 128 13.65 -12.78 12.00
N SER A 129 13.19 -13.85 11.34
CA SER A 129 13.61 -14.23 9.99
C SER A 129 12.74 -13.61 8.89
N ALA A 130 11.64 -12.96 9.24
CA ALA A 130 10.74 -12.34 8.26
C ALA A 130 11.12 -10.88 8.02
N SER A 131 11.06 -10.45 6.78
CA SER A 131 11.32 -9.06 6.40
C SER A 131 10.59 -8.69 5.12
N GLY A 132 10.33 -7.40 4.93
CA GLY A 132 9.64 -6.91 3.74
C GLY A 132 9.70 -5.40 3.60
N LEU A 133 9.17 -4.89 2.50
CA LEU A 133 9.05 -3.46 2.28
C LEU A 133 7.93 -2.86 3.13
N ASN A 134 8.19 -1.69 3.69
CA ASN A 134 7.18 -0.90 4.37
C ASN A 134 6.55 0.07 3.37
N LEU A 135 5.37 -0.29 2.89
CA LEU A 135 4.59 0.51 1.95
C LEU A 135 3.38 1.10 2.67
N GLN A 136 3.14 2.39 2.46
CA GLN A 136 2.02 3.09 3.09
C GLN A 136 1.17 3.78 2.04
N ALA A 137 -0.14 3.53 2.07
CA ALA A 137 -1.13 4.26 1.29
C ALA A 137 -1.51 5.52 2.07
N THR A 138 -1.21 6.69 1.51
CA THR A 138 -1.38 7.97 2.21
C THR A 138 -2.53 8.81 1.69
N ASP A 139 -2.84 8.70 0.40
CA ASP A 139 -3.89 9.47 -0.26
C ASP A 139 -4.66 8.54 -1.20
N ILE A 140 -5.96 8.51 -1.07
CA ILE A 140 -6.82 7.67 -1.89
C ILE A 140 -7.93 8.53 -2.47
N GLN A 141 -8.02 8.55 -3.81
CA GLN A 141 -9.14 9.15 -4.52
C GLN A 141 -10.10 8.06 -4.96
N LEU A 142 -11.27 8.01 -4.36
CA LEU A 142 -12.30 7.04 -4.70
C LEU A 142 -13.03 7.49 -5.95
N LEU A 143 -12.95 6.68 -7.02
CA LEU A 143 -13.48 7.05 -8.34
C LEU A 143 -14.90 6.54 -8.56
N ARG A 144 -15.10 5.24 -8.36
CA ARG A 144 -16.40 4.60 -8.54
C ARG A 144 -16.49 3.32 -7.70
N PRO A 145 -17.64 3.06 -7.07
CA PRO A 145 -17.86 1.80 -6.38
C PRO A 145 -18.15 0.67 -7.38
N TYR A 146 -17.87 -0.56 -6.95
CA TYR A 146 -18.30 -1.72 -7.72
C TYR A 146 -19.82 -1.80 -7.71
N ARG A 147 -20.40 -1.97 -8.89
CA ARG A 147 -21.83 -2.23 -9.05
C ARG A 147 -22.00 -3.49 -9.88
N ARG A 148 -22.67 -4.46 -9.29
CA ARG A 148 -23.02 -5.66 -10.03
C ARG A 148 -24.09 -5.29 -11.08
N GLU A 149 -23.82 -5.66 -12.33
CA GLU A 149 -24.83 -5.49 -13.37
C GLU A 149 -26.03 -6.40 -13.12
N CYS A 150 -27.20 -5.92 -13.44
CA CYS A 150 -28.41 -6.72 -13.39
C CYS A 150 -28.30 -7.85 -14.43
N PRO A 151 -28.43 -9.12 -14.05
CA PRO A 151 -28.29 -10.24 -14.98
C PRO A 151 -29.55 -10.48 -15.84
N PHE A 152 -30.56 -9.66 -15.66
CA PHE A 152 -31.85 -9.83 -16.34
C PHE A 152 -32.20 -8.67 -17.26
#